data_bd160283248b2182cec14e123181884e
#
_entry.id   bd160283248b2182cec14e123181884e
#
_cell.length_a   1.000
_cell.length_b   1.000
_cell.length_c   1.000
_cell.angle_alpha   90.00
_cell.angle_beta   90.00
_cell.angle_gamma   90.00
#
_symmetry.space_group_name_H-M   'P 1'
#
loop_
_entity.id
_entity.type
_entity.pdbx_description
1 polymer ?
#
loop_
_entity_poly.entity_id
_entity_poly.type
_entity_poly.pdbx_seq_one_letter_code
_entity_poly.pdbx_strand_id
1 'polypeptide(L)'
;SKVGGETKTMVPVRFISETIGLDVKFDSEDGAILIDSDGYVISDENQEPSIDDVVPQPDNSDDNASYTPSVETKITNVSYDITGDNSIKVTVTSNADISSYSDFTLSSPERVVVDFAGMKFDGVGDTLSVNKAGVTSVRMGDNDERARVVVDISNLKKYNIEKTSNNTVVINVETKAAAPTPKPTVNNGNSNNNSTITADSSKLIVLDAGHGGSDSGAVGYSNGNVVLEKNLTLEITYKVKEILENAGYTVSMTRTGDTLPSLVERPTQANAENAAVFVSIHINSVDNAPNANGTEVYYADSNNGNAYGTTSEKLATNILNRMLYYMGSTNRGVKTAEHAVTKRCEMPATLTEVGFITNPTEVYNMTTDEYQYKAAQGIAEGIMITLKDINVPQ
;
A
#
# COMPACT_ATOMS: atom_id res chain seq x y z
N SER A 1 17.95 -21.27 -18.55
CA SER A 1 18.91 -22.14 -19.26
C SER A 1 18.96 -23.50 -18.60
N LYS A 2 19.09 -24.59 -19.38
CA LYS A 2 19.23 -25.94 -18.85
C LYS A 2 20.73 -26.25 -18.68
N VAL A 3 21.14 -26.61 -17.48
CA VAL A 3 22.46 -27.17 -17.20
C VAL A 3 22.22 -28.42 -16.39
N GLY A 4 22.70 -29.57 -16.90
CA GLY A 4 22.63 -30.85 -16.19
C GLY A 4 21.25 -31.45 -15.93
N GLY A 5 20.24 -31.17 -16.76
CA GLY A 5 18.91 -31.77 -16.63
C GLY A 5 17.97 -31.14 -15.60
N GLU A 6 18.43 -30.20 -14.80
CA GLU A 6 17.62 -29.43 -13.85
C GLU A 6 17.28 -28.03 -14.40
N THR A 7 16.06 -27.57 -14.15
CA THR A 7 15.64 -26.21 -14.49
C THR A 7 16.09 -25.27 -13.36
N LYS A 8 17.16 -24.50 -13.57
CA LYS A 8 17.58 -23.46 -12.63
C LYS A 8 17.05 -22.10 -13.06
N THR A 9 16.41 -21.40 -12.13
CA THR A 9 15.99 -20.01 -12.32
C THR A 9 17.24 -19.13 -12.20
N MET A 10 17.65 -18.51 -13.31
CA MET A 10 18.75 -17.54 -13.32
C MET A 10 18.17 -16.16 -13.01
N VAL A 11 18.50 -15.61 -11.86
CA VAL A 11 18.20 -14.23 -11.51
C VAL A 11 19.34 -13.35 -12.00
N PRO A 12 19.10 -12.21 -12.68
CA PRO A 12 20.17 -11.30 -13.08
C PRO A 12 20.79 -10.65 -11.84
N VAL A 13 21.90 -11.18 -11.36
CA VAL A 13 22.61 -10.68 -10.18
C VAL A 13 22.95 -9.19 -10.33
N ARG A 14 23.35 -8.76 -11.53
CA ARG A 14 23.63 -7.35 -11.82
C ARG A 14 22.43 -6.44 -11.53
N PHE A 15 21.23 -6.84 -11.96
CA PHE A 15 20.01 -6.04 -11.76
C PHE A 15 19.68 -5.86 -10.27
N ILE A 16 19.81 -6.92 -9.48
CA ILE A 16 19.58 -6.84 -8.03
C ILE A 16 20.61 -5.95 -7.37
N SER A 17 21.90 -6.16 -7.67
CA SER A 17 23.00 -5.43 -7.03
C SER A 17 23.00 -3.94 -7.39
N GLU A 18 22.75 -3.57 -8.65
CA GLU A 18 22.63 -2.19 -9.07
C GLU A 18 21.39 -1.51 -8.45
N THR A 19 20.30 -2.26 -8.23
CA THR A 19 19.09 -1.73 -7.58
C THR A 19 19.31 -1.38 -6.10
N ILE A 20 20.24 -2.07 -5.42
CA ILE A 20 20.61 -1.80 -4.03
C ILE A 20 21.89 -0.94 -3.91
N GLY A 21 22.40 -0.41 -5.02
CA GLY A 21 23.52 0.54 -5.05
C GLY A 21 24.91 -0.07 -4.98
N LEU A 22 25.06 -1.36 -5.32
CA LEU A 22 26.35 -2.03 -5.40
C LEU A 22 26.88 -2.02 -6.84
N ASP A 23 28.17 -1.77 -7.00
CA ASP A 23 28.85 -1.85 -8.32
C ASP A 23 29.19 -3.32 -8.64
N VAL A 24 28.79 -3.79 -9.82
CA VAL A 24 28.97 -5.19 -10.25
C VAL A 24 29.86 -5.24 -11.47
N LYS A 25 31.04 -5.87 -11.31
CA LYS A 25 31.99 -6.12 -12.39
C LYS A 25 32.07 -7.60 -12.70
N PHE A 26 32.13 -7.93 -13.97
CA PHE A 26 32.40 -9.30 -14.43
C PHE A 26 33.87 -9.43 -14.80
N ASP A 27 34.59 -10.33 -14.14
CA ASP A 27 35.94 -10.70 -14.52
C ASP A 27 35.87 -11.80 -15.59
N SER A 28 36.33 -11.49 -16.78
CA SER A 28 36.31 -12.41 -17.92
C SER A 28 37.45 -13.43 -17.92
N GLU A 29 38.49 -13.24 -17.11
CA GLU A 29 39.61 -14.18 -17.04
C GLU A 29 39.30 -15.35 -16.09
N ASP A 30 38.62 -15.08 -14.97
CA ASP A 30 38.30 -16.11 -13.98
C ASP A 30 36.79 -16.51 -14.01
N GLY A 31 35.97 -15.85 -14.81
CA GLY A 31 34.53 -16.11 -14.91
C GLY A 31 33.76 -15.71 -13.63
N ALA A 32 34.34 -14.86 -12.81
CA ALA A 32 33.78 -14.42 -11.53
C ALA A 32 32.95 -13.15 -11.65
N ILE A 33 31.91 -13.02 -10.80
CA ILE A 33 31.17 -11.79 -10.63
C ILE A 33 31.70 -11.11 -9.37
N LEU A 34 32.29 -9.93 -9.53
CA LEU A 34 32.76 -9.10 -8.42
C LEU A 34 31.66 -8.12 -8.05
N ILE A 35 31.26 -8.14 -6.78
CA ILE A 35 30.32 -7.18 -6.21
C ILE A 35 31.10 -6.35 -5.20
N ASP A 36 31.33 -5.09 -5.52
CA ASP A 36 32.07 -4.18 -4.63
C ASP A 36 31.08 -3.50 -3.66
N SER A 37 31.26 -3.90 -2.39
CA SER A 37 30.68 -3.20 -1.25
C SER A 37 31.80 -2.82 -0.31
N ASP A 38 32.57 -1.78 -0.65
CA ASP A 38 33.64 -1.26 0.20
C ASP A 38 34.68 -2.29 0.69
N GLY A 39 35.05 -3.23 -0.19
CA GLY A 39 36.27 -4.04 -0.02
C GLY A 39 36.10 -5.48 0.46
N TYR A 40 34.97 -6.12 0.29
CA TYR A 40 34.85 -7.56 0.56
C TYR A 40 34.97 -8.40 -0.71
N VAL A 41 36.05 -9.19 -0.79
CA VAL A 41 36.30 -10.18 -1.86
C VAL A 41 35.84 -11.55 -1.36
N ILE A 42 34.89 -12.20 -2.02
CA ILE A 42 34.59 -13.62 -1.82
C ILE A 42 35.41 -14.40 -2.84
N SER A 43 36.51 -15.03 -2.40
CA SER A 43 37.24 -16.00 -3.20
C SER A 43 36.64 -17.39 -2.98
N ASP A 44 36.22 -18.01 -4.08
CA ASP A 44 35.76 -19.41 -4.11
C ASP A 44 37.00 -20.31 -4.17
N GLU A 45 37.49 -20.78 -3.02
CA GLU A 45 38.42 -21.90 -2.97
C GLU A 45 37.76 -23.09 -2.29
N ASN A 46 37.40 -24.09 -3.13
CA ASN A 46 37.10 -25.44 -2.73
C ASN A 46 38.34 -26.05 -2.04
N GLN A 47 38.40 -26.05 -0.71
CA GLN A 47 39.15 -27.05 0.06
C GLN A 47 38.32 -27.39 1.31
N GLU A 48 37.80 -28.62 1.34
CA GLU A 48 37.37 -29.26 2.58
C GLU A 48 38.59 -29.47 3.47
N PRO A 49 38.61 -28.96 4.72
CA PRO A 49 39.66 -29.36 5.67
C PRO A 49 39.38 -30.79 6.18
N SER A 50 40.33 -31.67 6.01
CA SER A 50 40.31 -33.01 6.60
C SER A 50 40.28 -32.93 8.13
N ILE A 51 39.35 -33.70 8.72
CA ILE A 51 39.24 -33.90 10.16
C ILE A 51 40.33 -34.88 10.60
N ASP A 52 41.52 -34.39 10.84
CA ASP A 52 42.52 -35.07 11.67
C ASP A 52 43.57 -34.04 12.07
N ASP A 53 43.74 -33.92 13.37
CA ASP A 53 44.73 -33.19 14.18
C ASP A 53 44.19 -31.92 14.88
N VAL A 54 44.21 -32.10 16.15
CA VAL A 54 44.34 -31.26 17.33
C VAL A 54 43.17 -31.36 18.28
N VAL A 55 43.27 -32.34 19.18
CA VAL A 55 42.62 -32.31 20.49
C VAL A 55 43.53 -31.51 21.43
N PRO A 56 43.18 -30.32 21.89
CA PRO A 56 43.84 -29.69 23.03
C PRO A 56 43.38 -30.38 24.32
N GLN A 57 44.32 -30.81 25.13
CA GLN A 57 44.09 -31.25 26.51
C GLN A 57 43.49 -30.11 27.34
N PRO A 58 42.65 -30.41 28.33
CA PRO A 58 42.06 -29.38 29.20
C PRO A 58 43.15 -28.82 30.14
N ASP A 59 43.47 -27.54 29.96
CA ASP A 59 44.21 -26.79 30.96
C ASP A 59 43.24 -26.36 32.07
N ASN A 60 43.49 -26.89 33.27
CA ASN A 60 42.84 -26.50 34.49
C ASN A 60 43.39 -25.16 34.97
N SER A 61 42.81 -24.07 34.51
CA SER A 61 42.93 -22.78 35.18
C SER A 61 41.53 -22.32 35.53
N ASP A 62 41.25 -22.21 36.81
CA ASP A 62 40.07 -21.58 37.39
C ASP A 62 39.98 -20.13 36.96
N ASP A 63 39.20 -19.86 35.91
CA ASP A 63 38.67 -18.54 35.66
C ASP A 63 37.15 -18.64 35.70
N ASN A 64 36.62 -18.34 36.88
CA ASN A 64 35.22 -18.13 37.14
C ASN A 64 34.75 -16.83 36.47
N ALA A 65 34.79 -16.78 35.14
CA ALA A 65 34.13 -15.73 34.38
C ALA A 65 32.64 -15.98 34.43
N SER A 66 31.97 -15.26 35.29
CA SER A 66 30.51 -15.19 35.35
C SER A 66 29.94 -14.90 33.94
N TYR A 67 29.48 -15.94 33.26
CA TYR A 67 28.69 -15.77 32.03
C TYR A 67 27.36 -15.10 32.42
N THR A 68 27.32 -13.80 32.30
CA THR A 68 26.03 -13.06 32.28
C THR A 68 25.48 -13.24 30.87
N PRO A 69 24.35 -13.94 30.68
CA PRO A 69 23.71 -14.02 29.38
C PRO A 69 23.41 -12.60 28.92
N SER A 70 23.92 -12.21 27.76
CA SER A 70 23.58 -10.93 27.14
C SER A 70 22.06 -10.91 26.93
N VAL A 71 21.36 -10.06 27.63
CA VAL A 71 19.92 -9.87 27.43
C VAL A 71 19.75 -9.35 26.01
N GLU A 72 19.07 -10.13 25.17
CA GLU A 72 18.75 -9.72 23.80
C GLU A 72 17.94 -8.42 23.86
N THR A 73 18.44 -7.37 23.17
CA THR A 73 17.79 -6.07 23.18
C THR A 73 16.58 -6.09 22.25
N LYS A 74 15.41 -5.83 22.79
CA LYS A 74 14.14 -5.87 22.07
C LYS A 74 13.34 -4.60 22.26
N ILE A 75 12.65 -4.16 21.22
CA ILE A 75 11.63 -3.12 21.32
C ILE A 75 10.38 -3.74 21.90
N THR A 76 9.95 -3.23 23.03
CA THR A 76 8.82 -3.78 23.82
C THR A 76 7.57 -2.93 23.74
N ASN A 77 7.68 -1.69 23.25
CA ASN A 77 6.52 -0.83 23.03
C ASN A 77 6.78 0.18 21.92
N VAL A 78 5.75 0.39 21.09
CA VAL A 78 5.63 1.52 20.18
C VAL A 78 4.25 2.15 20.41
N SER A 79 4.24 3.44 20.68
CA SER A 79 2.99 4.19 20.92
C SER A 79 3.06 5.56 20.27
N TYR A 80 1.93 6.26 20.18
CA TYR A 80 1.90 7.62 19.69
C TYR A 80 0.99 8.53 20.50
N ASP A 81 1.30 9.83 20.49
CA ASP A 81 0.48 10.90 21.02
C ASP A 81 0.27 11.97 19.95
N ILE A 82 -0.95 12.45 19.78
CA ILE A 82 -1.24 13.63 18.98
C ILE A 82 -0.86 14.86 19.78
N THR A 83 0.13 15.61 19.30
CA THR A 83 0.69 16.77 20.01
C THR A 83 0.16 18.10 19.48
N GLY A 84 -0.61 18.09 18.40
CA GLY A 84 -1.28 19.23 17.79
C GLY A 84 -2.04 18.82 16.53
N ASP A 85 -2.75 19.76 15.91
CA ASP A 85 -3.56 19.50 14.70
C ASP A 85 -2.75 18.90 13.55
N ASN A 86 -1.45 19.20 13.49
CA ASN A 86 -0.53 18.74 12.44
C ASN A 86 0.76 18.18 13.03
N SER A 87 0.72 17.62 14.22
CA SER A 87 1.90 17.06 14.86
C SER A 87 1.59 15.81 15.67
N ILE A 88 2.51 14.85 15.59
CA ILE A 88 2.46 13.58 16.30
C ILE A 88 3.84 13.30 16.90
N LYS A 89 3.82 12.63 18.03
CA LYS A 89 4.99 12.07 18.69
C LYS A 89 4.84 10.55 18.74
N VAL A 90 5.76 9.83 18.09
CA VAL A 90 5.86 8.36 18.21
C VAL A 90 6.96 8.04 19.20
N THR A 91 6.65 7.19 20.18
CA THR A 91 7.58 6.76 21.22
C THR A 91 7.91 5.28 21.05
N VAL A 92 9.19 4.98 20.93
CA VAL A 92 9.73 3.62 20.82
C VAL A 92 10.51 3.31 22.09
N THR A 93 10.14 2.22 22.77
CA THR A 93 10.76 1.81 24.05
C THR A 93 11.28 0.38 23.97
N SER A 94 12.46 0.14 24.52
CA SER A 94 13.11 -1.17 24.57
C SER A 94 13.31 -1.68 26.00
N ASN A 95 13.60 -2.97 26.12
CA ASN A 95 13.96 -3.61 27.39
C ASN A 95 15.37 -3.27 27.90
N ALA A 96 16.22 -2.74 27.04
CA ALA A 96 17.61 -2.38 27.33
C ALA A 96 18.03 -1.12 26.53
N ASP A 97 19.31 -0.73 26.62
CA ASP A 97 19.84 0.45 25.93
C ASP A 97 19.72 0.34 24.40
N ILE A 98 19.17 1.38 23.77
CA ILE A 98 19.16 1.54 22.30
C ILE A 98 20.52 2.15 21.93
N SER A 99 21.45 1.32 21.53
CA SER A 99 22.84 1.74 21.26
C SER A 99 22.96 2.61 20.01
N SER A 100 22.18 2.28 18.95
CA SER A 100 22.20 3.02 17.70
C SER A 100 20.87 2.90 16.96
N TYR A 101 20.54 3.94 16.22
CA TYR A 101 19.47 3.94 15.22
C TYR A 101 19.88 4.82 14.03
N SER A 102 19.28 4.57 12.89
CA SER A 102 19.41 5.39 11.70
C SER A 102 18.04 5.73 11.14
N ASP A 103 17.96 6.82 10.40
CA ASP A 103 16.70 7.26 9.82
C ASP A 103 16.87 7.78 8.39
N PHE A 104 15.79 7.69 7.63
CA PHE A 104 15.68 8.27 6.30
C PHE A 104 14.22 8.53 5.94
N THR A 105 14.01 9.28 4.85
CA THR A 105 12.68 9.53 4.32
C THR A 105 12.48 8.88 2.97
N LEU A 106 11.22 8.51 2.69
CA LEU A 106 10.77 8.09 1.37
C LEU A 106 9.69 9.07 0.90
N SER A 107 9.64 9.36 -0.40
CA SER A 107 8.86 10.49 -0.94
C SER A 107 7.59 10.09 -1.70
N SER A 108 7.31 8.80 -1.89
CA SER A 108 6.12 8.36 -2.65
C SER A 108 5.63 6.99 -2.18
N PRO A 109 4.72 6.89 -1.21
CA PRO A 109 4.21 7.95 -0.33
C PRO A 109 5.27 8.49 0.64
N GLU A 110 5.04 9.69 1.19
CA GLU A 110 5.96 10.26 2.18
C GLU A 110 5.99 9.42 3.46
N ARG A 111 7.18 9.04 3.89
CA ARG A 111 7.40 8.22 5.10
C ARG A 111 8.66 8.68 5.82
N VAL A 112 8.61 8.63 7.13
CA VAL A 112 9.82 8.64 7.98
C VAL A 112 10.07 7.18 8.40
N VAL A 113 11.27 6.69 8.14
CA VAL A 113 11.70 5.33 8.47
C VAL A 113 12.80 5.42 9.51
N VAL A 114 12.70 4.63 10.57
CA VAL A 114 13.71 4.53 11.62
C VAL A 114 14.10 3.07 11.82
N ASP A 115 15.37 2.78 11.66
CA ASP A 115 15.98 1.46 11.81
C ASP A 115 16.76 1.36 13.13
N PHE A 116 16.49 0.31 13.89
CA PHE A 116 17.16 -0.03 15.15
C PHE A 116 18.01 -1.30 14.90
N ALA A 117 19.32 -1.11 14.69
CA ALA A 117 20.22 -2.18 14.32
C ALA A 117 20.33 -3.27 15.41
N GLY A 118 20.28 -4.54 15.00
CA GLY A 118 20.40 -5.69 15.89
C GLY A 118 19.24 -5.89 16.87
N MET A 119 18.12 -5.16 16.68
CA MET A 119 16.94 -5.27 17.54
C MET A 119 15.79 -5.98 16.84
N LYS A 120 14.89 -6.58 17.63
CA LYS A 120 13.63 -7.19 17.20
C LYS A 120 12.48 -6.63 18.03
N PHE A 121 11.25 -6.80 17.56
CA PHE A 121 10.06 -6.48 18.35
C PHE A 121 9.70 -7.66 19.28
N ASP A 122 9.15 -7.35 20.45
CA ASP A 122 8.62 -8.32 21.42
C ASP A 122 7.25 -7.86 21.93
N GLY A 123 6.22 -8.57 21.54
CA GLY A 123 4.84 -8.27 21.93
C GLY A 123 4.26 -6.99 21.32
N VAL A 124 4.92 -6.38 20.33
CA VAL A 124 4.44 -5.19 19.62
C VAL A 124 3.69 -5.62 18.36
N GLY A 125 2.51 -5.06 18.12
CA GLY A 125 1.73 -5.33 16.91
C GLY A 125 2.38 -4.71 15.67
N ASP A 126 1.97 -5.15 14.49
CA ASP A 126 2.60 -4.75 13.21
C ASP A 126 2.20 -3.34 12.76
N THR A 127 1.05 -2.81 13.22
CA THR A 127 0.54 -1.52 12.76
C THR A 127 -0.31 -0.82 13.82
N LEU A 128 -0.06 0.49 13.99
CA LEU A 128 -0.91 1.40 14.75
C LEU A 128 -1.62 2.34 13.74
N SER A 129 -2.94 2.25 13.64
CA SER A 129 -3.74 3.19 12.85
C SER A 129 -3.79 4.54 13.57
N VAL A 130 -3.41 5.61 12.88
CA VAL A 130 -3.38 6.98 13.44
C VAL A 130 -4.50 7.83 12.85
N ASN A 131 -4.55 7.98 11.52
CA ASN A 131 -5.55 8.74 10.76
C ASN A 131 -5.80 10.16 11.32
N LYS A 132 -4.76 10.80 11.82
CA LYS A 132 -4.80 12.15 12.41
C LYS A 132 -3.48 12.88 12.19
N ALA A 133 -3.53 14.18 12.29
CA ALA A 133 -2.34 15.06 12.21
C ALA A 133 -1.52 14.86 10.92
N GLY A 134 -2.16 14.44 9.81
CA GLY A 134 -1.48 14.14 8.54
C GLY A 134 -0.64 12.87 8.55
N VAL A 135 -0.81 11.99 9.55
CA VAL A 135 -0.21 10.66 9.65
C VAL A 135 -1.30 9.60 9.54
N THR A 136 -1.11 8.65 8.64
CA THR A 136 -2.05 7.55 8.41
C THR A 136 -1.83 6.40 9.37
N SER A 137 -0.58 5.95 9.52
CA SER A 137 -0.23 4.81 10.35
C SER A 137 1.22 4.88 10.86
N VAL A 138 1.50 4.08 11.87
CA VAL A 138 2.85 3.70 12.28
C VAL A 138 2.96 2.19 12.12
N ARG A 139 3.86 1.74 11.26
CA ARG A 139 4.07 0.32 10.98
C ARG A 139 5.37 -0.18 11.58
N MET A 140 5.37 -1.40 12.06
CA MET A 140 6.50 -2.08 12.67
C MET A 140 6.79 -3.38 11.92
N GLY A 141 8.08 -3.70 11.75
CA GLY A 141 8.53 -4.95 11.17
C GLY A 141 10.00 -5.16 11.48
N ASP A 142 10.43 -6.39 11.64
CA ASP A 142 11.83 -6.73 11.88
C ASP A 142 12.33 -7.86 10.96
N ASN A 143 13.64 -7.99 10.92
CA ASN A 143 14.37 -9.09 10.32
C ASN A 143 15.60 -9.41 11.20
N ASP A 144 16.50 -10.27 10.73
CA ASP A 144 17.67 -10.68 11.52
C ASP A 144 18.68 -9.54 11.77
N GLU A 145 18.61 -8.44 11.00
CA GLU A 145 19.55 -7.33 11.08
C GLU A 145 19.03 -6.16 11.90
N ARG A 146 17.71 -5.91 11.91
CA ARG A 146 17.10 -4.71 12.51
C ARG A 146 15.62 -4.82 12.77
N ALA A 147 15.14 -4.03 13.72
CA ALA A 147 13.75 -3.62 13.83
C ALA A 147 13.55 -2.28 13.10
N ARG A 148 12.43 -2.11 12.41
CA ARG A 148 12.08 -0.92 11.63
C ARG A 148 10.73 -0.34 12.05
N VAL A 149 10.70 0.95 12.31
CA VAL A 149 9.47 1.72 12.51
C VAL A 149 9.28 2.64 11.31
N VAL A 150 8.09 2.60 10.70
CA VAL A 150 7.72 3.43 9.55
C VAL A 150 6.53 4.30 9.92
N VAL A 151 6.68 5.60 9.83
CA VAL A 151 5.58 6.56 9.97
C VAL A 151 5.09 6.96 8.59
N ASP A 152 3.86 6.58 8.23
CA ASP A 152 3.24 6.90 6.95
C ASP A 152 2.58 8.28 7.02
N ILE A 153 2.96 9.17 6.11
CA ILE A 153 2.68 10.62 6.21
C ILE A 153 2.09 11.13 4.90
N SER A 154 1.07 11.97 4.97
CA SER A 154 0.45 12.57 3.78
C SER A 154 1.18 13.82 3.26
N ASN A 155 1.76 14.64 4.14
CA ASN A 155 2.42 15.90 3.79
C ASN A 155 3.47 16.26 4.84
N LEU A 156 4.65 15.69 4.74
CA LEU A 156 5.74 15.95 5.69
C LEU A 156 6.18 17.43 5.62
N LYS A 157 6.23 18.09 6.76
CA LYS A 157 6.85 19.42 6.92
C LYS A 157 8.26 19.29 7.45
N LYS A 158 8.40 18.58 8.55
CA LYS A 158 9.68 18.25 9.18
C LYS A 158 9.50 17.11 10.16
N TYR A 159 10.60 16.46 10.51
CA TYR A 159 10.66 15.53 11.63
C TYR A 159 11.94 15.74 12.43
N ASN A 160 11.97 15.22 13.63
CA ASN A 160 13.12 15.14 14.48
C ASN A 160 13.08 13.86 15.29
N ILE A 161 14.23 13.22 15.44
CA ILE A 161 14.37 12.01 16.23
C ILE A 161 15.35 12.28 17.35
N GLU A 162 14.96 11.91 18.55
CA GLU A 162 15.77 12.13 19.74
C GLU A 162 15.72 10.92 20.69
N LYS A 163 16.85 10.55 21.22
CA LYS A 163 16.95 9.57 22.31
C LYS A 163 16.71 10.30 23.63
N THR A 164 15.54 10.09 24.21
CA THR A 164 15.13 10.79 25.46
C THR A 164 15.59 10.08 26.73
N SER A 165 15.91 8.79 26.62
CA SER A 165 16.55 8.00 27.67
C SER A 165 17.36 6.87 27.05
N ASN A 166 18.07 6.07 27.85
CA ASN A 166 18.86 4.95 27.32
C ASN A 166 18.02 3.98 26.49
N ASN A 167 16.78 3.76 26.87
CA ASN A 167 15.89 2.76 26.26
C ASN A 167 14.70 3.39 25.52
N THR A 168 14.72 4.68 25.25
CA THR A 168 13.58 5.38 24.62
C THR A 168 14.04 6.33 23.53
N VAL A 169 13.50 6.13 22.33
CA VAL A 169 13.65 7.03 21.18
C VAL A 169 12.28 7.62 20.85
N VAL A 170 12.25 8.91 20.58
CA VAL A 170 11.06 9.68 20.21
C VAL A 170 11.22 10.20 18.81
N ILE A 171 10.21 9.97 17.97
CA ILE A 171 10.10 10.49 16.61
C ILE A 171 9.01 11.55 16.62
N ASN A 172 9.40 12.82 16.51
CA ASN A 172 8.47 13.93 16.41
C ASN A 172 8.26 14.25 14.93
N VAL A 173 7.02 14.21 14.48
CA VAL A 173 6.64 14.50 13.08
C VAL A 173 5.72 15.69 13.06
N GLU A 174 6.06 16.72 12.27
CA GLU A 174 5.16 17.79 11.88
C GLU A 174 4.80 17.65 10.41
N THR A 175 3.51 17.67 10.13
CA THR A 175 2.98 17.70 8.77
C THR A 175 2.67 19.14 8.36
N LYS A 176 2.62 19.40 7.06
CA LYS A 176 2.03 20.65 6.58
C LYS A 176 0.55 20.63 6.95
N ALA A 177 0.01 21.76 7.41
CA ALA A 177 -1.41 21.88 7.57
C ALA A 177 -2.07 21.37 6.29
N ALA A 178 -3.00 20.43 6.39
CA ALA A 178 -3.91 20.17 5.28
C ALA A 178 -4.43 21.55 4.86
N ALA A 179 -4.43 21.82 3.54
CA ALA A 179 -5.06 23.05 3.06
C ALA A 179 -6.42 23.12 3.74
N PRO A 180 -6.79 24.24 4.37
CA PRO A 180 -7.95 24.29 5.24
C PRO A 180 -9.13 23.69 4.48
N THR A 181 -9.65 22.58 4.99
CA THR A 181 -10.95 22.07 4.57
C THR A 181 -11.92 23.21 4.83
N PRO A 182 -12.54 23.82 3.82
CA PRO A 182 -13.46 24.90 4.06
C PRO A 182 -14.61 24.37 4.91
N LYS A 183 -14.67 24.83 6.15
CA LYS A 183 -15.86 24.71 6.99
C LYS A 183 -17.03 25.22 6.15
N PRO A 184 -18.17 24.50 6.05
CA PRO A 184 -19.28 24.94 5.22
C PRO A 184 -19.73 26.33 5.67
N THR A 185 -19.34 27.35 4.91
CA THR A 185 -19.87 28.69 5.04
C THR A 185 -20.96 28.82 4.02
N VAL A 186 -22.17 28.91 4.48
CA VAL A 186 -23.31 29.32 3.66
C VAL A 186 -23.00 30.74 3.18
N ASN A 187 -22.67 30.91 1.91
CA ASN A 187 -22.58 32.20 1.26
C ASN A 187 -23.49 32.26 0.04
N ASN A 188 -24.51 33.12 0.19
CA ASN A 188 -25.27 33.68 -0.92
C ASN A 188 -24.34 34.55 -1.80
N GLY A 189 -24.21 34.17 -3.05
CA GLY A 189 -24.01 35.01 -4.24
C GLY A 189 -22.80 35.92 -4.30
N ASN A 190 -21.80 35.62 -5.08
CA ASN A 190 -21.44 36.32 -6.32
C ASN A 190 -20.15 35.72 -6.95
N SER A 191 -20.12 35.66 -8.26
CA SER A 191 -19.05 35.06 -9.08
C SER A 191 -17.70 35.72 -8.86
N ASN A 192 -16.64 34.87 -8.68
CA ASN A 192 -15.35 35.03 -9.40
C ASN A 192 -14.51 33.76 -9.27
N ASN A 193 -13.99 33.30 -10.40
CA ASN A 193 -13.27 32.05 -10.59
C ASN A 193 -12.04 31.88 -9.68
N ASN A 194 -12.15 31.00 -8.71
CA ASN A 194 -11.01 30.22 -8.18
C ASN A 194 -11.62 28.88 -7.71
N SER A 195 -11.48 27.80 -8.49
CA SER A 195 -12.18 26.54 -8.25
C SER A 195 -11.60 25.79 -7.06
N THR A 196 -12.00 26.17 -5.86
CA THR A 196 -11.89 25.32 -4.68
C THR A 196 -12.96 24.26 -4.79
N ILE A 197 -12.57 22.98 -4.78
CA ILE A 197 -13.52 21.86 -4.77
C ILE A 197 -14.18 21.86 -3.40
N THR A 198 -15.40 22.38 -3.30
CA THR A 198 -16.25 22.15 -2.13
C THR A 198 -16.99 20.83 -2.34
N ALA A 199 -16.79 19.88 -1.44
CA ALA A 199 -17.57 18.65 -1.44
C ALA A 199 -19.05 18.97 -1.22
N ASP A 200 -19.89 18.36 -2.04
CA ASP A 200 -21.35 18.39 -1.85
C ASP A 200 -21.72 17.13 -1.06
N SER A 201 -21.82 17.26 0.25
CA SER A 201 -22.16 16.15 1.15
C SER A 201 -23.59 15.60 0.94
N SER A 202 -24.41 16.26 0.10
CA SER A 202 -25.70 15.74 -0.31
C SER A 202 -25.59 14.64 -1.36
N LYS A 203 -24.43 14.46 -1.99
CA LYS A 203 -24.18 13.45 -3.02
C LYS A 203 -23.56 12.21 -2.40
N LEU A 204 -24.39 11.20 -2.15
CA LEU A 204 -23.93 9.91 -1.65
C LEU A 204 -23.18 9.14 -2.74
N ILE A 205 -22.04 8.57 -2.38
CA ILE A 205 -21.24 7.66 -3.21
C ILE A 205 -21.43 6.25 -2.68
N VAL A 206 -21.81 5.31 -3.54
CA VAL A 206 -21.80 3.89 -3.17
C VAL A 206 -20.62 3.20 -3.82
N LEU A 207 -19.77 2.63 -2.98
CA LEU A 207 -18.63 1.81 -3.36
C LEU A 207 -18.96 0.33 -3.18
N ASP A 208 -18.63 -0.45 -4.17
CA ASP A 208 -18.85 -1.89 -4.19
C ASP A 208 -17.53 -2.63 -4.23
N ALA A 209 -17.17 -3.32 -3.15
CA ALA A 209 -16.04 -4.23 -3.14
C ALA A 209 -16.45 -5.56 -3.76
N GLY A 210 -15.92 -5.89 -4.94
CA GLY A 210 -16.25 -7.12 -5.66
C GLY A 210 -16.04 -8.38 -4.84
N HIS A 211 -16.82 -9.45 -5.12
CA HIS A 211 -16.73 -10.75 -4.45
C HIS A 211 -17.01 -10.68 -2.93
N GLY A 212 -16.52 -11.67 -2.16
CA GLY A 212 -16.65 -11.75 -0.70
C GLY A 212 -17.23 -13.08 -0.22
N GLY A 213 -17.09 -13.39 1.07
CA GLY A 213 -17.59 -14.62 1.68
C GLY A 213 -17.05 -15.86 0.99
N SER A 214 -17.94 -16.72 0.48
CA SER A 214 -17.58 -17.94 -0.25
C SER A 214 -17.08 -17.69 -1.68
N ASP A 215 -17.27 -16.50 -2.24
CA ASP A 215 -16.73 -16.11 -3.55
C ASP A 215 -15.37 -15.41 -3.36
N SER A 216 -14.30 -16.14 -3.67
CA SER A 216 -12.94 -15.61 -3.58
C SER A 216 -12.62 -14.58 -4.67
N GLY A 217 -13.42 -14.52 -5.74
CA GLY A 217 -12.98 -13.92 -6.99
C GLY A 217 -11.80 -14.69 -7.60
N ALA A 218 -11.08 -14.03 -8.46
CA ALA A 218 -9.87 -14.56 -9.05
C ALA A 218 -8.77 -14.81 -8.01
N VAL A 219 -7.88 -15.77 -8.30
CA VAL A 219 -6.79 -16.18 -7.39
C VAL A 219 -5.44 -15.93 -8.06
N GLY A 220 -4.57 -15.24 -7.37
CA GLY A 220 -3.19 -15.02 -7.76
C GLY A 220 -2.20 -15.54 -6.73
N TYR A 221 -0.91 -15.37 -7.02
CA TYR A 221 0.17 -15.79 -6.13
C TYR A 221 1.24 -14.71 -6.06
N SER A 222 1.62 -14.31 -4.86
CA SER A 222 2.67 -13.33 -4.60
C SER A 222 3.60 -13.86 -3.52
N ASN A 223 4.91 -13.93 -3.80
CA ASN A 223 5.93 -14.43 -2.87
C ASN A 223 5.57 -15.81 -2.24
N GLY A 224 4.98 -16.71 -3.05
CA GLY A 224 4.56 -18.04 -2.59
C GLY A 224 3.24 -18.07 -1.81
N ASN A 225 2.63 -16.93 -1.52
CA ASN A 225 1.37 -16.83 -0.82
C ASN A 225 0.19 -16.71 -1.80
N VAL A 226 -0.94 -17.30 -1.44
CA VAL A 226 -2.20 -17.15 -2.17
C VAL A 226 -2.75 -15.73 -1.94
N VAL A 227 -3.14 -15.07 -3.03
CA VAL A 227 -3.80 -13.77 -3.02
C VAL A 227 -5.19 -13.93 -3.60
N LEU A 228 -6.20 -13.50 -2.85
CA LEU A 228 -7.61 -13.57 -3.25
C LEU A 228 -8.11 -12.20 -3.67
N GLU A 229 -8.77 -12.10 -4.81
CA GLU A 229 -9.35 -10.84 -5.31
C GLU A 229 -10.26 -10.19 -4.27
N LYS A 230 -11.12 -10.96 -3.60
CA LYS A 230 -12.04 -10.42 -2.59
C LYS A 230 -11.36 -9.62 -1.47
N ASN A 231 -10.12 -9.96 -1.12
CA ASN A 231 -9.37 -9.25 -0.08
C ASN A 231 -8.82 -7.94 -0.63
N LEU A 232 -8.19 -7.97 -1.81
CA LEU A 232 -7.66 -6.78 -2.46
C LEU A 232 -8.76 -5.75 -2.76
N THR A 233 -9.91 -6.21 -3.25
CA THR A 233 -11.03 -5.31 -3.56
C THR A 233 -11.55 -4.62 -2.31
N LEU A 234 -11.66 -5.33 -1.18
CA LEU A 234 -12.09 -4.75 0.09
C LEU A 234 -11.08 -3.72 0.61
N GLU A 235 -9.78 -4.05 0.59
CA GLU A 235 -8.70 -3.17 1.03
C GLU A 235 -8.64 -1.88 0.21
N ILE A 236 -8.70 -1.99 -1.13
CA ILE A 236 -8.71 -0.83 -2.02
C ILE A 236 -9.97 0.01 -1.80
N THR A 237 -11.14 -0.63 -1.66
CA THR A 237 -12.42 0.08 -1.44
C THR A 237 -12.39 0.89 -0.13
N TYR A 238 -11.81 0.37 0.94
CA TYR A 238 -11.63 1.12 2.18
C TYR A 238 -10.75 2.36 1.99
N LYS A 239 -9.66 2.24 1.23
CA LYS A 239 -8.79 3.38 0.92
C LYS A 239 -9.51 4.45 0.07
N VAL A 240 -10.32 4.02 -0.91
CA VAL A 240 -11.18 4.94 -1.70
C VAL A 240 -12.16 5.67 -0.79
N LYS A 241 -12.85 4.92 0.09
CA LYS A 241 -13.78 5.48 1.08
C LYS A 241 -13.09 6.53 1.96
N GLU A 242 -11.93 6.19 2.53
CA GLU A 242 -11.17 7.10 3.38
C GLU A 242 -10.82 8.41 2.66
N ILE A 243 -10.31 8.33 1.42
CA ILE A 243 -9.96 9.52 0.62
C ILE A 243 -11.19 10.39 0.37
N LEU A 244 -12.32 9.79 0.00
CA LEU A 244 -13.55 10.51 -0.28
C LEU A 244 -14.17 11.16 0.99
N GLU A 245 -14.18 10.43 2.11
CA GLU A 245 -14.67 10.96 3.39
C GLU A 245 -13.79 12.08 3.92
N ASN A 246 -12.47 11.96 3.79
CA ASN A 246 -11.52 13.04 4.12
C ASN A 246 -11.72 14.27 3.23
N ALA A 247 -12.20 14.10 2.00
CA ALA A 247 -12.60 15.18 1.11
C ALA A 247 -14.00 15.74 1.41
N GLY A 248 -14.73 15.20 2.40
CA GLY A 248 -16.03 15.67 2.88
C GLY A 248 -17.25 15.05 2.17
N TYR A 249 -17.07 13.97 1.40
CA TYR A 249 -18.17 13.25 0.77
C TYR A 249 -18.77 12.20 1.71
N THR A 250 -20.05 11.87 1.49
CA THR A 250 -20.70 10.76 2.17
C THR A 250 -20.53 9.49 1.36
N VAL A 251 -20.05 8.41 2.00
CA VAL A 251 -19.77 7.14 1.33
C VAL A 251 -20.48 5.98 2.03
N SER A 252 -21.18 5.17 1.25
CA SER A 252 -21.71 3.86 1.65
C SER A 252 -20.95 2.75 0.94
N MET A 253 -20.88 1.57 1.55
CA MET A 253 -20.24 0.38 0.96
C MET A 253 -21.23 -0.76 0.91
N THR A 254 -21.20 -1.57 -0.16
CA THR A 254 -22.06 -2.77 -0.29
C THR A 254 -21.65 -3.88 0.68
N ARG A 255 -20.40 -3.92 1.08
CA ARG A 255 -19.88 -4.77 2.17
C ARG A 255 -18.74 -4.08 2.90
N THR A 256 -18.68 -4.32 4.20
CA THR A 256 -17.63 -3.81 5.10
C THR A 256 -16.84 -4.94 5.77
N GLY A 257 -16.94 -6.15 5.26
CA GLY A 257 -16.27 -7.35 5.76
C GLY A 257 -16.27 -8.44 4.71
N ASP A 258 -15.87 -9.64 5.11
CA ASP A 258 -15.88 -10.82 4.24
C ASP A 258 -17.29 -11.44 4.14
N THR A 259 -18.24 -10.67 3.61
CA THR A 259 -19.62 -11.08 3.32
C THR A 259 -19.85 -11.08 1.82
N LEU A 260 -20.88 -11.80 1.34
CA LEU A 260 -21.21 -11.94 -0.07
C LEU A 260 -22.61 -11.37 -0.37
N PRO A 261 -22.77 -10.04 -0.56
CA PRO A 261 -23.99 -9.50 -1.15
C PRO A 261 -24.15 -10.05 -2.58
N SER A 262 -25.35 -10.43 -2.92
CA SER A 262 -25.66 -10.93 -4.27
C SER A 262 -25.48 -9.83 -5.32
N LEU A 263 -25.34 -10.25 -6.60
CA LEU A 263 -25.25 -9.32 -7.74
C LEU A 263 -26.47 -8.41 -7.91
N VAL A 264 -27.61 -8.75 -7.27
CA VAL A 264 -28.82 -7.93 -7.27
C VAL A 264 -28.84 -6.95 -6.09
N GLU A 265 -28.41 -7.41 -4.91
CA GLU A 265 -28.43 -6.57 -3.70
C GLU A 265 -27.53 -5.34 -3.83
N ARG A 266 -26.36 -5.47 -4.46
CA ARG A 266 -25.38 -4.38 -4.61
C ARG A 266 -25.99 -3.14 -5.29
N PRO A 267 -26.53 -3.20 -6.53
CA PRO A 267 -27.16 -2.06 -7.17
C PRO A 267 -28.50 -1.67 -6.51
N THR A 268 -29.24 -2.63 -5.92
CA THR A 268 -30.48 -2.33 -5.19
C THR A 268 -30.22 -1.42 -3.99
N GLN A 269 -29.13 -1.66 -3.26
CA GLN A 269 -28.72 -0.77 -2.17
C GLN A 269 -28.44 0.64 -2.69
N ALA A 270 -27.65 0.79 -3.75
CA ALA A 270 -27.30 2.09 -4.32
C ALA A 270 -28.54 2.86 -4.80
N ASN A 271 -29.50 2.17 -5.45
CA ASN A 271 -30.74 2.75 -5.90
C ASN A 271 -31.62 3.20 -4.71
N ALA A 272 -31.75 2.34 -3.68
CA ALA A 272 -32.55 2.64 -2.48
C ALA A 272 -31.97 3.81 -1.65
N GLU A 273 -30.66 3.96 -1.68
CA GLU A 273 -29.93 5.05 -0.99
C GLU A 273 -29.91 6.34 -1.83
N ASN A 274 -30.46 6.36 -3.05
CA ASN A 274 -30.39 7.47 -4.00
C ASN A 274 -28.94 7.97 -4.24
N ALA A 275 -28.04 7.04 -4.50
CA ALA A 275 -26.65 7.36 -4.71
C ALA A 275 -26.43 8.26 -5.93
N ALA A 276 -25.47 9.16 -5.86
CA ALA A 276 -25.07 9.99 -6.98
C ALA A 276 -24.23 9.22 -8.01
N VAL A 277 -23.42 8.28 -7.54
CA VAL A 277 -22.61 7.36 -8.36
C VAL A 277 -22.48 6.00 -7.67
N PHE A 278 -22.29 4.95 -8.47
CA PHE A 278 -21.93 3.61 -8.03
C PHE A 278 -20.61 3.17 -8.67
N VAL A 279 -19.66 2.71 -7.88
CA VAL A 279 -18.36 2.25 -8.37
C VAL A 279 -18.03 0.88 -7.79
N SER A 280 -18.03 -0.16 -8.64
CA SER A 280 -17.60 -1.50 -8.30
C SER A 280 -16.10 -1.66 -8.56
N ILE A 281 -15.37 -2.24 -7.61
CA ILE A 281 -13.92 -2.39 -7.65
C ILE A 281 -13.57 -3.88 -7.74
N HIS A 282 -12.84 -4.25 -8.77
CA HIS A 282 -12.46 -5.60 -9.15
C HIS A 282 -10.99 -5.70 -9.54
N ILE A 283 -10.50 -6.94 -9.62
CA ILE A 283 -9.17 -7.27 -10.12
C ILE A 283 -9.31 -8.31 -11.22
N ASN A 284 -8.88 -7.97 -12.41
CA ASN A 284 -9.00 -8.79 -13.60
C ASN A 284 -8.16 -10.09 -13.53
N SER A 285 -8.53 -11.06 -14.35
CA SER A 285 -7.76 -12.28 -14.53
C SER A 285 -7.91 -12.83 -15.94
N VAL A 286 -6.85 -13.46 -16.44
CA VAL A 286 -6.87 -14.23 -17.71
C VAL A 286 -6.06 -15.50 -17.53
N ASP A 287 -6.70 -16.63 -17.72
CA ASP A 287 -6.05 -17.95 -17.65
C ASP A 287 -4.99 -18.09 -18.76
N ASN A 288 -3.86 -18.69 -18.39
CA ASN A 288 -2.74 -18.96 -19.31
C ASN A 288 -2.13 -17.73 -20.02
N ALA A 289 -2.37 -16.53 -19.51
CA ALA A 289 -1.83 -15.28 -20.05
C ALA A 289 -1.12 -14.44 -18.94
N PRO A 290 -0.01 -14.93 -18.37
CA PRO A 290 0.66 -14.27 -17.24
C PRO A 290 1.27 -12.89 -17.59
N ASN A 291 1.33 -12.56 -18.88
CA ASN A 291 1.78 -11.25 -19.36
C ASN A 291 0.63 -10.26 -19.57
N ALA A 292 -0.64 -10.67 -19.43
CA ALA A 292 -1.76 -9.74 -19.44
C ALA A 292 -1.60 -8.74 -18.28
N ASN A 293 -1.70 -7.45 -18.56
CA ASN A 293 -1.49 -6.39 -17.59
C ASN A 293 -2.29 -5.13 -17.95
N GLY A 294 -2.42 -4.23 -16.99
CA GLY A 294 -2.98 -2.90 -17.17
C GLY A 294 -4.38 -2.73 -16.59
N THR A 295 -4.85 -1.50 -16.64
CA THR A 295 -6.10 -1.04 -16.03
C THR A 295 -7.17 -0.80 -17.09
N GLU A 296 -8.39 -1.23 -16.80
CA GLU A 296 -9.57 -0.98 -17.65
C GLU A 296 -10.79 -0.66 -16.77
N VAL A 297 -11.72 0.10 -17.32
CA VAL A 297 -12.97 0.44 -16.63
C VAL A 297 -14.15 0.16 -17.53
N TYR A 298 -15.14 -0.53 -16.99
CA TYR A 298 -16.36 -0.90 -17.70
C TYR A 298 -17.53 -0.06 -17.27
N TYR A 299 -18.45 0.20 -18.21
CA TYR A 299 -19.80 0.68 -17.94
C TYR A 299 -20.81 -0.12 -18.77
N ALA A 300 -22.08 -0.07 -18.40
CA ALA A 300 -23.15 -0.69 -19.15
C ALA A 300 -23.80 0.32 -20.10
N ASP A 301 -23.87 0.01 -21.40
CA ASP A 301 -24.56 0.86 -22.38
C ASP A 301 -26.02 1.09 -22.02
N SER A 302 -26.69 0.07 -21.48
CA SER A 302 -28.06 0.14 -21.00
C SER A 302 -28.26 1.12 -19.84
N ASN A 303 -27.16 1.48 -19.12
CA ASN A 303 -27.15 2.47 -18.03
C ASN A 303 -26.26 3.68 -18.35
N ASN A 304 -26.09 4.03 -19.62
CA ASN A 304 -25.34 5.22 -20.03
C ASN A 304 -26.22 6.47 -20.19
N GLY A 305 -27.35 6.52 -19.47
CA GLY A 305 -28.23 7.67 -19.45
C GLY A 305 -27.62 8.88 -18.77
N ASN A 306 -28.22 10.04 -18.99
CA ASN A 306 -27.76 11.32 -18.45
C ASN A 306 -28.79 12.00 -17.53
N ALA A 307 -29.69 11.22 -16.93
CA ALA A 307 -30.70 11.75 -15.99
C ALA A 307 -30.03 12.51 -14.82
N TYR A 308 -28.79 12.17 -14.51
CA TYR A 308 -27.97 12.79 -13.47
C TYR A 308 -27.07 13.94 -13.98
N GLY A 309 -27.21 14.39 -15.23
CA GLY A 309 -26.40 15.45 -15.83
C GLY A 309 -25.02 14.97 -16.33
N THR A 310 -24.71 13.69 -16.15
CA THR A 310 -23.51 13.03 -16.66
C THR A 310 -23.78 11.57 -17.01
N THR A 311 -22.81 10.86 -17.58
CA THR A 311 -22.97 9.49 -18.05
C THR A 311 -22.04 8.53 -17.31
N SER A 312 -22.38 7.24 -17.33
CA SER A 312 -21.50 6.16 -16.84
C SER A 312 -20.17 6.11 -17.59
N GLU A 313 -20.19 6.37 -18.91
CA GLU A 313 -18.97 6.47 -19.73
C GLU A 313 -18.04 7.59 -19.25
N LYS A 314 -18.60 8.75 -18.91
CA LYS A 314 -17.81 9.88 -18.40
C LYS A 314 -17.20 9.57 -17.04
N LEU A 315 -17.94 8.92 -16.14
CA LEU A 315 -17.44 8.43 -14.87
C LEU A 315 -16.28 7.44 -15.08
N ALA A 316 -16.47 6.46 -15.97
CA ALA A 316 -15.43 5.47 -16.32
C ALA A 316 -14.17 6.14 -16.87
N THR A 317 -14.34 7.13 -17.76
CA THR A 317 -13.23 7.87 -18.37
C THR A 317 -12.45 8.67 -17.34
N ASN A 318 -13.14 9.36 -16.44
CA ASN A 318 -12.48 10.14 -15.38
C ASN A 318 -11.71 9.22 -14.42
N ILE A 319 -12.30 8.10 -14.00
CA ILE A 319 -11.64 7.12 -13.13
C ILE A 319 -10.41 6.54 -13.82
N LEU A 320 -10.53 6.03 -15.05
CA LEU A 320 -9.42 5.44 -15.78
C LEU A 320 -8.25 6.43 -15.92
N ASN A 321 -8.51 7.65 -16.37
CA ASN A 321 -7.47 8.64 -16.56
C ASN A 321 -6.70 8.95 -15.26
N ARG A 322 -7.40 9.02 -14.14
CA ARG A 322 -6.76 9.27 -12.84
C ARG A 322 -6.00 8.06 -12.32
N MET A 323 -6.54 6.85 -12.50
CA MET A 323 -5.80 5.63 -12.16
C MET A 323 -4.50 5.52 -12.94
N LEU A 324 -4.54 5.72 -14.26
CA LEU A 324 -3.34 5.69 -15.11
C LEU A 324 -2.29 6.73 -14.67
N TYR A 325 -2.74 7.92 -14.27
CA TYR A 325 -1.85 8.97 -13.77
C TYR A 325 -1.10 8.56 -12.50
N TYR A 326 -1.80 7.96 -11.53
CA TYR A 326 -1.20 7.58 -10.25
C TYR A 326 -0.43 6.26 -10.28
N MET A 327 -0.95 5.28 -11.01
CA MET A 327 -0.41 3.92 -11.02
C MET A 327 0.68 3.73 -12.08
N GLY A 328 0.66 4.54 -13.16
CA GLY A 328 1.55 4.33 -14.32
C GLY A 328 1.28 3.01 -15.05
N SER A 329 0.09 2.43 -14.86
CA SER A 329 -0.28 1.14 -15.44
C SER A 329 -0.57 1.26 -16.95
N THR A 330 -0.54 0.12 -17.65
CA THR A 330 -0.90 0.05 -19.07
C THR A 330 -2.38 0.41 -19.27
N ASN A 331 -2.65 1.35 -20.17
CA ASN A 331 -4.00 1.75 -20.52
C ASN A 331 -4.68 0.69 -21.41
N ARG A 332 -5.73 0.05 -20.89
CA ARG A 332 -6.56 -0.91 -21.64
C ARG A 332 -7.90 -0.32 -22.11
N GLY A 333 -8.16 0.92 -21.76
CA GLY A 333 -9.32 1.68 -22.22
C GLY A 333 -10.56 1.58 -21.35
N VAL A 334 -11.52 2.43 -21.67
CA VAL A 334 -12.92 2.33 -21.23
C VAL A 334 -13.63 1.38 -22.17
N LYS A 335 -14.45 0.49 -21.61
CA LYS A 335 -15.13 -0.56 -22.34
C LYS A 335 -16.60 -0.67 -21.94
N THR A 336 -17.43 -1.24 -22.81
CA THR A 336 -18.82 -1.55 -22.52
C THR A 336 -19.00 -3.02 -22.19
N ALA A 337 -19.74 -3.29 -21.11
CA ALA A 337 -20.23 -4.62 -20.77
C ALA A 337 -21.46 -4.54 -19.86
N GLU A 338 -22.44 -5.41 -20.11
CA GLU A 338 -23.70 -5.46 -19.37
C GLU A 338 -23.53 -6.22 -18.03
N HIS A 339 -22.56 -5.82 -17.21
CA HIS A 339 -22.37 -6.40 -15.89
C HIS A 339 -23.61 -6.19 -15.00
N ALA A 340 -23.99 -7.24 -14.27
CA ALA A 340 -25.21 -7.25 -13.49
C ALA A 340 -25.27 -6.11 -12.46
N VAL A 341 -24.12 -5.72 -11.92
CA VAL A 341 -24.02 -4.67 -10.88
C VAL A 341 -24.13 -3.26 -11.46
N THR A 342 -23.66 -3.02 -12.70
CA THR A 342 -23.70 -1.68 -13.30
C THR A 342 -24.99 -1.43 -14.06
N LYS A 343 -25.51 -2.42 -14.82
CA LYS A 343 -26.71 -2.23 -15.65
C LYS A 343 -28.01 -2.06 -14.87
N ARG A 344 -28.03 -2.42 -13.59
CA ARG A 344 -29.21 -2.27 -12.72
C ARG A 344 -29.18 -1.01 -11.87
N CYS A 345 -28.14 -0.23 -11.96
CA CYS A 345 -28.07 1.07 -11.29
C CYS A 345 -28.94 2.11 -12.01
N GLU A 346 -29.52 3.02 -11.24
CA GLU A 346 -30.29 4.15 -11.75
C GLU A 346 -29.42 5.40 -11.94
N MET A 347 -28.26 5.44 -11.30
CA MET A 347 -27.26 6.49 -11.37
C MET A 347 -26.07 6.06 -12.27
N PRO A 348 -25.15 7.00 -12.63
CA PRO A 348 -23.89 6.63 -13.29
C PRO A 348 -23.13 5.56 -12.52
N ALA A 349 -22.77 4.48 -13.21
CA ALA A 349 -22.19 3.29 -12.59
C ALA A 349 -21.04 2.70 -13.42
N THR A 350 -19.98 2.27 -12.75
CA THR A 350 -18.81 1.65 -13.37
C THR A 350 -18.34 0.42 -12.62
N LEU A 351 -17.65 -0.47 -13.34
CA LEU A 351 -16.84 -1.54 -12.78
C LEU A 351 -15.39 -1.29 -13.18
N THR A 352 -14.52 -1.21 -12.20
CA THR A 352 -13.12 -0.86 -12.36
C THR A 352 -12.24 -2.10 -12.15
N GLU A 353 -11.44 -2.43 -13.14
CA GLU A 353 -10.43 -3.49 -13.12
C GLU A 353 -9.06 -2.86 -12.87
N VAL A 354 -8.56 -2.98 -11.64
CA VAL A 354 -7.33 -2.29 -11.20
C VAL A 354 -6.09 -2.81 -11.92
N GLY A 355 -6.04 -4.12 -12.18
CA GLY A 355 -4.94 -4.81 -12.83
C GLY A 355 -5.26 -6.30 -12.95
N PHE A 356 -4.28 -7.14 -13.30
CA PHE A 356 -4.46 -8.57 -13.47
C PHE A 356 -3.83 -9.35 -12.32
N ILE A 357 -4.64 -10.06 -11.54
CA ILE A 357 -4.15 -10.89 -10.43
C ILE A 357 -3.32 -12.08 -10.91
N THR A 358 -3.49 -12.48 -12.18
CA THR A 358 -2.72 -13.54 -12.84
C THR A 358 -1.35 -13.06 -13.34
N ASN A 359 -1.07 -11.75 -13.32
CA ASN A 359 0.24 -11.20 -13.68
C ASN A 359 1.13 -11.12 -12.43
N PRO A 360 2.32 -11.77 -12.42
CA PRO A 360 3.18 -11.81 -11.23
C PRO A 360 3.63 -10.44 -10.71
N THR A 361 3.86 -9.49 -11.62
CA THR A 361 4.27 -8.13 -11.23
C THR A 361 3.09 -7.33 -10.68
N GLU A 362 1.92 -7.40 -11.33
CA GLU A 362 0.76 -6.64 -10.88
C GLU A 362 0.19 -7.20 -9.57
N VAL A 363 0.11 -8.54 -9.41
CA VAL A 363 -0.33 -9.11 -8.14
C VAL A 363 0.60 -8.74 -6.99
N TYR A 364 1.92 -8.76 -7.20
CA TYR A 364 2.88 -8.29 -6.21
C TYR A 364 2.62 -6.82 -5.85
N ASN A 365 2.51 -5.94 -6.84
CA ASN A 365 2.22 -4.52 -6.61
C ASN A 365 0.91 -4.35 -5.83
N MET A 366 -0.15 -5.04 -6.20
CA MET A 366 -1.47 -4.95 -5.55
C MET A 366 -1.48 -5.46 -4.10
N THR A 367 -0.49 -6.26 -3.67
CA THR A 367 -0.31 -6.62 -2.25
C THR A 367 0.42 -5.53 -1.46
N THR A 368 0.90 -4.47 -2.10
CA THR A 368 1.57 -3.37 -1.42
C THR A 368 0.60 -2.23 -1.11
N ASP A 369 0.72 -1.69 0.09
CA ASP A 369 -0.11 -0.55 0.53
C ASP A 369 0.03 0.66 -0.41
N GLU A 370 1.24 0.91 -0.89
CA GLU A 370 1.54 2.01 -1.82
C GLU A 370 0.73 1.90 -3.13
N TYR A 371 0.71 0.73 -3.74
CA TYR A 371 0.02 0.54 -5.02
C TYR A 371 -1.50 0.60 -4.85
N GLN A 372 -2.02 -0.01 -3.77
CA GLN A 372 -3.43 0.08 -3.41
C GLN A 372 -3.86 1.53 -3.18
N TYR A 373 -3.02 2.32 -2.50
CA TYR A 373 -3.31 3.73 -2.26
C TYR A 373 -3.31 4.54 -3.57
N LYS A 374 -2.36 4.28 -4.49
CA LYS A 374 -2.34 4.89 -5.84
C LYS A 374 -3.61 4.57 -6.63
N ALA A 375 -4.05 3.31 -6.60
CA ALA A 375 -5.30 2.90 -7.23
C ALA A 375 -6.50 3.64 -6.62
N ALA A 376 -6.57 3.65 -5.30
CA ALA A 376 -7.63 4.33 -4.56
C ALA A 376 -7.67 5.84 -4.81
N GLN A 377 -6.52 6.50 -4.87
CA GLN A 377 -6.40 7.92 -5.21
C GLN A 377 -6.96 8.20 -6.61
N GLY A 378 -6.62 7.35 -7.58
CA GLY A 378 -7.12 7.47 -8.94
C GLY A 378 -8.64 7.31 -9.04
N ILE A 379 -9.19 6.29 -8.36
CA ILE A 379 -10.64 6.06 -8.32
C ILE A 379 -11.34 7.24 -7.64
N ALA A 380 -10.90 7.65 -6.47
CA ALA A 380 -11.50 8.74 -5.70
C ALA A 380 -11.50 10.07 -6.47
N GLU A 381 -10.38 10.46 -7.08
CA GLU A 381 -10.31 11.68 -7.87
C GLU A 381 -11.20 11.63 -9.12
N GLY A 382 -11.26 10.48 -9.81
CA GLY A 382 -12.16 10.28 -10.94
C GLY A 382 -13.62 10.47 -10.56
N ILE A 383 -14.04 9.96 -9.39
CA ILE A 383 -15.35 10.18 -8.79
C ILE A 383 -15.55 11.68 -8.50
N MET A 384 -14.64 12.32 -7.78
CA MET A 384 -14.74 13.73 -7.41
C MET A 384 -14.85 14.67 -8.63
N ILE A 385 -14.13 14.36 -9.71
CA ILE A 385 -14.24 15.12 -10.97
C ILE A 385 -15.65 14.97 -11.54
N THR A 386 -16.18 13.74 -11.56
CA THR A 386 -17.51 13.45 -12.12
C THR A 386 -18.62 14.10 -11.32
N LEU A 387 -18.53 14.10 -9.98
CA LEU A 387 -19.55 14.66 -9.10
C LEU A 387 -19.80 16.16 -9.30
N LYS A 388 -18.87 16.90 -9.91
CA LYS A 388 -19.08 18.31 -10.26
C LYS A 388 -20.19 18.51 -11.28
N ASP A 389 -20.39 17.52 -12.15
CA ASP A 389 -21.35 17.57 -13.24
C ASP A 389 -22.67 16.84 -12.91
N ILE A 390 -22.78 16.26 -11.71
CA ILE A 390 -23.95 15.48 -11.30
C ILE A 390 -25.04 16.36 -10.69
N ASN A 391 -26.26 16.17 -11.19
CA ASN A 391 -27.51 16.66 -10.60
C ASN A 391 -28.33 15.45 -10.19
N VAL A 392 -28.36 15.11 -8.91
CA VAL A 392 -29.17 13.99 -8.40
C VAL A 392 -30.66 14.35 -8.59
N PRO A 393 -31.46 13.53 -9.30
CA PRO A 393 -32.92 13.76 -9.41
C PRO A 393 -33.55 13.74 -8.03
N GLN A 394 -34.48 14.68 -7.78
CA GLN A 394 -35.24 14.76 -6.53
C GLN A 394 -36.45 13.82 -6.56
#